data_1e2b73581101fd761762c2f997a802a8
#
_entry.id   1e2b73581101fd761762c2f997a802a8
#
_cell.length_a   1.000
_cell.length_b   1.000
_cell.length_c   1.000
_cell.angle_alpha   90.00
_cell.angle_beta   90.00
_cell.angle_gamma   90.00
#
_symmetry.space_group_name_H-M   'P 1'
#
loop_
_entity.id
_entity.type
_entity.pdbx_description
1 polymer ?
#
loop_
_entity_poly.entity_id
_entity_poly.type
_entity_poly.pdbx_seq_one_letter_code
_entity_poly.pdbx_strand_id
1 'polypeptide(L)'
;MSDLIIKAVIGANYGDEGKGLVTNYFCKQFADNNQRCAVICTNGGAQRGHTVCTPSGLRHVFHHFGSGTFSGADTFFSPNFIINPMQFAKEYKELKALGFEPKSYFMSYCNSITTPFDMILNQIVEEQRGKNKHGSTGMGIWETIVRNRMNFEPLILEHIINSNSVDLKQKLYNIRDNYLLKKIDIDTISDEWKEIIYSDELINNFLLDIDFLKNHIESSVVVCFPYDAVVLENGQGLLLDQNIDEIYSTPSNTGIKDIVAHIMRFSLLMDIQPDIEICYVTRTYLTRHGAGPFPEECQEFAKKYNIFDKTNVYNPYQGNIRYGLLNNKELIDRVVQDFNSENFYGGAKISLAVTHTNEYDEITNDSCLNIFNNVYVSNNEYDLKSLI
;
A
#
# COMPACT_ATOMS: atom_id res chain seq x y z
N MET A 1 -4.07 24.85 -21.04
CA MET A 1 -4.06 23.46 -20.52
C MET A 1 -4.94 23.49 -19.28
N SER A 2 -5.85 22.55 -19.09
CA SER A 2 -6.57 22.42 -17.82
C SER A 2 -5.54 22.16 -16.71
N ASP A 3 -5.72 22.78 -15.55
CA ASP A 3 -4.83 22.57 -14.40
C ASP A 3 -4.89 21.10 -14.00
N LEU A 4 -3.74 20.48 -13.70
CA LEU A 4 -3.66 19.11 -13.21
C LEU A 4 -4.41 19.00 -11.89
N ILE A 5 -5.28 17.99 -11.77
CA ILE A 5 -5.98 17.71 -10.52
C ILE A 5 -5.22 16.64 -9.76
N ILE A 6 -4.90 16.88 -8.49
CA ILE A 6 -4.24 15.91 -7.62
C ILE A 6 -5.14 15.59 -6.42
N LYS A 7 -5.48 14.32 -6.28
CA LYS A 7 -6.11 13.78 -5.08
C LYS A 7 -5.10 12.91 -4.34
N ALA A 8 -5.05 12.99 -3.02
CA ALA A 8 -4.27 12.06 -2.20
C ALA A 8 -5.18 11.29 -1.27
N VAL A 9 -4.88 10.01 -1.06
CA VAL A 9 -5.65 9.10 -0.22
C VAL A 9 -4.75 8.53 0.86
N ILE A 10 -5.00 8.93 2.13
CA ILE A 10 -4.18 8.59 3.30
C ILE A 10 -5.05 7.88 4.33
N GLY A 11 -4.61 6.74 4.85
CA GLY A 11 -5.28 6.06 5.97
C GLY A 11 -5.07 6.82 7.28
N ALA A 12 -6.12 7.17 7.98
CA ALA A 12 -6.04 8.00 9.18
C ALA A 12 -5.65 7.23 10.45
N ASN A 13 -5.70 5.89 10.44
CA ASN A 13 -5.51 5.05 11.63
C ASN A 13 -4.44 3.97 11.41
N TYR A 14 -4.79 2.68 11.61
CA TYR A 14 -3.87 1.53 11.51
C TYR A 14 -3.93 0.79 10.16
N GLY A 15 -4.54 1.36 9.13
CA GLY A 15 -4.83 0.68 7.86
C GLY A 15 -6.24 0.07 7.84
N ASP A 16 -6.59 -0.55 6.71
CA ASP A 16 -7.90 -1.20 6.48
C ASP A 16 -9.12 -0.25 6.55
N GLU A 17 -8.90 1.04 6.31
CA GLU A 17 -9.96 2.06 6.37
C GLU A 17 -10.79 2.17 5.08
N GLY A 18 -10.44 1.45 4.00
CA GLY A 18 -11.14 1.56 2.73
C GLY A 18 -10.48 2.49 1.71
N LYS A 19 -9.15 2.67 1.78
CA LYS A 19 -8.38 3.49 0.81
C LYS A 19 -8.62 3.07 -0.64
N GLY A 20 -8.73 1.76 -0.91
CA GLY A 20 -9.04 1.25 -2.25
C GLY A 20 -10.37 1.76 -2.79
N LEU A 21 -11.42 1.75 -1.97
CA LEU A 21 -12.72 2.31 -2.33
C LEU A 21 -12.61 3.79 -2.69
N VAL A 22 -11.94 4.59 -1.85
CA VAL A 22 -11.78 6.05 -2.06
C VAL A 22 -10.96 6.36 -3.30
N THR A 23 -9.85 5.65 -3.51
CA THR A 23 -9.01 5.79 -4.70
C THR A 23 -9.81 5.47 -5.97
N ASN A 24 -10.53 4.34 -5.99
CA ASN A 24 -11.34 3.96 -7.15
C ASN A 24 -12.50 4.96 -7.38
N TYR A 25 -13.12 5.48 -6.33
CA TYR A 25 -14.16 6.50 -6.44
C TYR A 25 -13.65 7.75 -7.14
N PHE A 26 -12.50 8.29 -6.76
CA PHE A 26 -11.91 9.44 -7.45
C PHE A 26 -11.53 9.13 -8.90
N CYS A 27 -10.90 7.97 -9.15
CA CYS A 27 -10.57 7.57 -10.51
C CYS A 27 -11.82 7.41 -11.39
N LYS A 28 -12.91 6.86 -10.82
CA LYS A 28 -14.17 6.74 -11.52
C LYS A 28 -14.77 8.09 -11.86
N GLN A 29 -14.76 9.06 -10.95
CA GLN A 29 -15.24 10.42 -11.23
C GLN A 29 -14.46 11.04 -12.41
N PHE A 30 -13.15 10.86 -12.49
CA PHE A 30 -12.34 11.34 -13.60
C PHE A 30 -12.70 10.63 -14.91
N ALA A 31 -12.84 9.31 -14.88
CA ALA A 31 -13.24 8.54 -16.04
C ALA A 31 -14.63 8.92 -16.57
N ASP A 32 -15.61 9.12 -15.67
CA ASP A 32 -16.98 9.55 -16.01
C ASP A 32 -16.97 10.95 -16.69
N ASN A 33 -15.96 11.79 -16.41
CA ASN A 33 -15.74 13.10 -17.04
C ASN A 33 -14.79 13.04 -18.27
N ASN A 34 -14.47 11.86 -18.78
CA ASN A 34 -13.52 11.63 -19.88
C ASN A 34 -12.11 12.20 -19.60
N GLN A 35 -11.70 12.28 -18.34
CA GLN A 35 -10.38 12.68 -17.93
C GLN A 35 -9.49 11.45 -17.76
N ARG A 36 -8.26 11.52 -18.28
CA ARG A 36 -7.27 10.47 -18.05
C ARG A 36 -6.69 10.58 -16.67
N CYS A 37 -6.74 9.48 -15.92
CA CYS A 37 -6.24 9.43 -14.55
C CYS A 37 -5.09 8.44 -14.41
N ALA A 38 -4.14 8.78 -13.53
CA ALA A 38 -3.10 7.88 -13.05
C ALA A 38 -3.20 7.68 -11.53
N VAL A 39 -2.89 6.49 -11.05
CA VAL A 39 -2.67 6.22 -9.62
C VAL A 39 -1.18 6.06 -9.36
N ILE A 40 -0.64 6.84 -8.43
CA ILE A 40 0.73 6.67 -7.96
C ILE A 40 0.69 5.95 -6.61
N CYS A 41 1.26 4.75 -6.56
CA CYS A 41 1.50 4.01 -5.34
C CYS A 41 2.70 4.63 -4.62
N THR A 42 2.45 5.44 -3.59
CA THR A 42 3.46 6.33 -3.01
C THR A 42 4.47 5.62 -2.11
N ASN A 43 4.04 4.57 -1.40
CA ASN A 43 4.84 3.83 -0.43
C ASN A 43 4.39 2.38 -0.28
N GLY A 44 5.08 1.63 0.56
CA GLY A 44 4.76 0.25 0.86
C GLY A 44 5.24 -0.72 -0.22
N GLY A 45 4.49 -1.76 -0.48
CA GLY A 45 4.77 -2.82 -1.44
C GLY A 45 3.68 -3.89 -1.35
N ALA A 46 4.04 -5.16 -1.57
CA ALA A 46 3.10 -6.29 -1.62
C ALA A 46 2.32 -6.57 -0.32
N GLN A 47 2.72 -5.99 0.81
CA GLN A 47 2.01 -6.12 2.09
C GLN A 47 0.71 -5.30 2.14
N ARG A 48 0.50 -4.34 1.25
CA ARG A 48 -0.77 -3.61 1.18
C ARG A 48 -1.85 -4.50 0.59
N GLY A 49 -3.10 -4.25 0.99
CA GLY A 49 -4.27 -4.95 0.46
C GLY A 49 -5.43 -3.97 0.34
N HIS A 50 -5.58 -3.33 -0.82
CA HIS A 50 -6.62 -2.33 -1.06
C HIS A 50 -7.79 -2.97 -1.82
N THR A 51 -8.84 -3.31 -1.11
CA THR A 51 -10.02 -3.93 -1.72
C THR A 51 -10.85 -2.91 -2.49
N VAL A 52 -11.22 -3.27 -3.71
CA VAL A 52 -12.20 -2.57 -4.52
C VAL A 52 -13.30 -3.52 -4.92
N CYS A 53 -14.53 -3.12 -4.67
CA CYS A 53 -15.74 -3.77 -5.16
C CYS A 53 -16.46 -2.87 -6.15
N THR A 54 -17.22 -3.46 -7.08
CA THR A 54 -18.07 -2.71 -8.00
C THR A 54 -19.53 -3.10 -7.82
N PRO A 55 -20.49 -2.26 -8.22
CA PRO A 55 -21.92 -2.61 -8.20
C PRO A 55 -22.26 -3.85 -9.03
N SER A 56 -21.44 -4.21 -10.02
CA SER A 56 -21.60 -5.40 -10.85
C SER A 56 -21.09 -6.68 -10.17
N GLY A 57 -20.54 -6.60 -8.94
CA GLY A 57 -20.04 -7.74 -8.18
C GLY A 57 -18.59 -8.11 -8.45
N LEU A 58 -17.85 -7.34 -9.25
CA LEU A 58 -16.41 -7.49 -9.35
C LEU A 58 -15.76 -7.12 -8.03
N ARG A 59 -14.79 -7.91 -7.60
CA ARG A 59 -14.02 -7.68 -6.38
C ARG A 59 -12.56 -8.07 -6.60
N HIS A 60 -11.63 -7.19 -6.23
CA HIS A 60 -10.20 -7.47 -6.23
C HIS A 60 -9.50 -6.81 -5.04
N VAL A 61 -8.42 -7.42 -4.58
CA VAL A 61 -7.53 -6.88 -3.54
C VAL A 61 -6.24 -6.47 -4.22
N PHE A 62 -6.07 -5.17 -4.39
CA PHE A 62 -4.89 -4.60 -5.03
C PHE A 62 -3.68 -4.60 -4.10
N HIS A 63 -2.58 -5.18 -4.55
CA HIS A 63 -1.29 -5.23 -3.84
C HIS A 63 -0.22 -4.38 -4.53
N HIS A 64 -0.13 -4.47 -5.86
CA HIS A 64 0.83 -3.73 -6.69
C HIS A 64 0.12 -2.69 -7.53
N PHE A 65 -0.91 -3.10 -8.29
CA PHE A 65 -1.62 -2.15 -9.14
C PHE A 65 -2.42 -1.15 -8.31
N GLY A 66 -2.56 0.06 -8.83
CA GLY A 66 -3.36 1.11 -8.22
C GLY A 66 -4.83 0.74 -8.17
N SER A 67 -5.51 1.09 -7.08
CA SER A 67 -6.92 0.74 -6.87
C SER A 67 -7.88 1.35 -7.90
N GLY A 68 -7.40 2.32 -8.70
CA GLY A 68 -8.16 2.91 -9.81
C GLY A 68 -8.15 2.10 -11.11
N THR A 69 -7.48 0.93 -11.16
CA THR A 69 -7.39 0.10 -12.38
C THR A 69 -8.76 -0.30 -12.93
N PHE A 70 -9.74 -0.55 -12.06
CA PHE A 70 -11.11 -0.86 -12.48
C PHE A 70 -11.80 0.32 -13.18
N SER A 71 -11.32 1.53 -12.96
CA SER A 71 -11.79 2.77 -13.60
C SER A 71 -10.87 3.23 -14.75
N GLY A 72 -9.96 2.36 -15.21
CA GLY A 72 -9.07 2.63 -16.35
C GLY A 72 -7.85 3.50 -16.01
N ALA A 73 -7.54 3.70 -14.72
CA ALA A 73 -6.34 4.44 -14.33
C ALA A 73 -5.07 3.59 -14.54
N ASP A 74 -4.03 4.22 -15.06
CA ASP A 74 -2.70 3.63 -15.18
C ASP A 74 -1.98 3.68 -13.81
N THR A 75 -1.12 2.70 -13.53
CA THR A 75 -0.40 2.58 -12.24
C THR A 75 1.04 3.10 -12.35
N PHE A 76 1.47 3.88 -11.37
CA PHE A 76 2.85 4.35 -11.24
C PHE A 76 3.43 3.91 -9.89
N PHE A 77 4.62 3.33 -9.92
CA PHE A 77 5.39 3.00 -8.71
C PHE A 77 6.33 4.14 -8.37
N SER A 78 6.10 4.78 -7.22
CA SER A 78 6.98 5.82 -6.70
C SER A 78 8.36 5.26 -6.33
N PRO A 79 9.40 6.09 -6.15
CA PRO A 79 10.71 5.63 -5.70
C PRO A 79 10.68 4.87 -4.37
N ASN A 80 9.69 5.14 -3.51
CA ASN A 80 9.54 4.51 -2.19
C ASN A 80 8.70 3.22 -2.22
N PHE A 81 8.12 2.86 -3.36
CA PHE A 81 7.38 1.62 -3.51
C PHE A 81 8.32 0.43 -3.71
N ILE A 82 8.12 -0.64 -2.95
CA ILE A 82 8.91 -1.88 -3.02
C ILE A 82 8.22 -2.85 -3.97
N ILE A 83 8.89 -3.18 -5.07
CA ILE A 83 8.34 -4.06 -6.10
C ILE A 83 8.62 -5.51 -5.73
N ASN A 84 7.58 -6.34 -5.78
CA ASN A 84 7.66 -7.79 -5.64
C ASN A 84 7.27 -8.44 -6.98
N PRO A 85 8.22 -8.97 -7.77
CA PRO A 85 7.94 -9.54 -9.09
C PRO A 85 6.92 -10.66 -9.09
N MET A 86 6.91 -11.52 -8.06
CA MET A 86 5.98 -12.64 -7.90
C MET A 86 4.54 -12.13 -7.75
N GLN A 87 4.34 -11.16 -6.84
CA GLN A 87 3.02 -10.59 -6.61
C GLN A 87 2.56 -9.74 -7.80
N PHE A 88 3.48 -9.02 -8.46
CA PHE A 88 3.18 -8.28 -9.68
C PHE A 88 2.66 -9.20 -10.80
N ALA A 89 3.39 -10.29 -11.07
CA ALA A 89 3.00 -11.24 -12.11
C ALA A 89 1.66 -11.93 -11.81
N LYS A 90 1.42 -12.29 -10.56
CA LYS A 90 0.17 -12.87 -10.09
C LYS A 90 -0.99 -11.91 -10.30
N GLU A 91 -0.89 -10.71 -9.75
CA GLU A 91 -1.96 -9.70 -9.79
C GLU A 91 -2.27 -9.23 -11.22
N TYR A 92 -1.24 -9.05 -12.06
CA TYR A 92 -1.43 -8.77 -13.48
C TYR A 92 -2.32 -9.82 -14.16
N LYS A 93 -2.01 -11.12 -13.95
CA LYS A 93 -2.77 -12.24 -14.53
C LYS A 93 -4.22 -12.28 -14.01
N GLU A 94 -4.41 -11.99 -12.72
CA GLU A 94 -5.75 -11.90 -12.11
C GLU A 94 -6.57 -10.77 -12.73
N LEU A 95 -6.00 -9.58 -12.92
CA LEU A 95 -6.65 -8.44 -13.56
C LEU A 95 -6.97 -8.72 -15.02
N LYS A 96 -6.06 -9.38 -15.76
CA LYS A 96 -6.32 -9.84 -17.12
C LYS A 96 -7.49 -10.83 -17.19
N ALA A 97 -7.57 -11.78 -16.26
CA ALA A 97 -8.68 -12.73 -16.17
C ALA A 97 -10.02 -12.07 -15.87
N LEU A 98 -10.01 -10.92 -15.17
CA LEU A 98 -11.19 -10.08 -14.94
C LEU A 98 -11.54 -9.16 -16.14
N GLY A 99 -10.76 -9.19 -17.23
CA GLY A 99 -11.00 -8.42 -18.45
C GLY A 99 -10.34 -7.04 -18.49
N PHE A 100 -9.39 -6.76 -17.61
CA PHE A 100 -8.65 -5.49 -17.58
C PHE A 100 -7.29 -5.61 -18.28
N GLU A 101 -6.79 -4.48 -18.80
CA GLU A 101 -5.45 -4.32 -19.38
C GLU A 101 -4.64 -3.36 -18.50
N PRO A 102 -4.09 -3.85 -17.36
CA PRO A 102 -3.40 -2.97 -16.44
C PRO A 102 -2.08 -2.48 -17.06
N LYS A 103 -1.85 -1.17 -17.03
CA LYS A 103 -0.58 -0.56 -17.42
C LYS A 103 0.17 -0.12 -16.20
N SER A 104 1.47 -0.32 -16.20
CA SER A 104 2.32 0.03 -15.06
C SER A 104 3.62 0.70 -15.48
N TYR A 105 4.01 1.67 -14.68
CA TYR A 105 5.18 2.50 -14.90
C TYR A 105 5.99 2.63 -13.61
N PHE A 106 7.32 2.64 -13.74
CA PHE A 106 8.18 2.99 -12.62
C PHE A 106 8.71 4.42 -12.76
N MET A 107 8.84 5.09 -11.62
CA MET A 107 9.34 6.46 -11.52
C MET A 107 10.81 6.54 -11.11
N SER A 108 11.44 5.42 -10.77
CA SER A 108 12.84 5.35 -10.36
C SER A 108 13.45 3.98 -10.65
N TYR A 109 14.67 3.97 -11.14
CA TYR A 109 15.48 2.75 -11.25
C TYR A 109 15.95 2.21 -9.89
N CYS A 110 15.86 3.03 -8.83
CA CYS A 110 16.28 2.66 -7.47
C CYS A 110 15.21 1.92 -6.67
N ASN A 111 14.02 1.63 -7.25
CA ASN A 111 13.01 0.83 -6.54
C ASN A 111 13.60 -0.47 -6.02
N SER A 112 13.42 -0.73 -4.73
CA SER A 112 13.84 -1.98 -4.10
C SER A 112 13.02 -3.15 -4.61
N ILE A 113 13.69 -4.30 -4.81
CA ILE A 113 13.06 -5.53 -5.29
C ILE A 113 13.05 -6.56 -4.17
N THR A 114 11.85 -7.03 -3.81
CA THR A 114 11.69 -8.15 -2.90
C THR A 114 12.03 -9.47 -3.59
N THR A 115 12.77 -10.32 -2.91
CA THR A 115 13.11 -11.67 -3.37
C THR A 115 12.35 -12.73 -2.58
N PRO A 116 12.26 -13.98 -3.08
CA PRO A 116 11.73 -15.10 -2.30
C PRO A 116 12.45 -15.26 -0.95
N PHE A 117 13.76 -15.01 -0.91
CA PHE A 117 14.57 -15.16 0.29
C PHE A 117 14.25 -14.10 1.36
N ASP A 118 13.86 -12.89 0.97
CA ASP A 118 13.36 -11.86 1.90
C ASP A 118 12.04 -12.32 2.55
N MET A 119 11.14 -12.92 1.76
CA MET A 119 9.87 -13.45 2.26
C MET A 119 10.08 -14.65 3.18
N ILE A 120 10.91 -15.61 2.78
CA ILE A 120 11.25 -16.81 3.58
C ILE A 120 11.86 -16.39 4.91
N LEU A 121 12.83 -15.46 4.91
CA LEU A 121 13.42 -14.97 6.15
C LEU A 121 12.39 -14.34 7.08
N ASN A 122 11.52 -13.49 6.55
CA ASN A 122 10.46 -12.87 7.33
C ASN A 122 9.51 -13.91 7.95
N GLN A 123 9.12 -14.93 7.19
CA GLN A 123 8.22 -15.99 7.65
C GLN A 123 8.88 -16.87 8.72
N ILE A 124 10.12 -17.31 8.51
CA ILE A 124 10.87 -18.09 9.49
C ILE A 124 11.03 -17.32 10.82
N VAL A 125 11.41 -16.04 10.74
CA VAL A 125 11.58 -15.19 11.93
C VAL A 125 10.26 -15.04 12.69
N GLU A 126 9.14 -14.84 12.00
CA GLU A 126 7.82 -14.78 12.63
C GLU A 126 7.43 -16.12 13.27
N GLU A 127 7.70 -17.25 12.64
CA GLU A 127 7.46 -18.59 13.22
C GLU A 127 8.29 -18.82 14.48
N GLN A 128 9.58 -18.48 14.44
CA GLN A 128 10.50 -18.64 15.58
C GLN A 128 10.13 -17.76 16.78
N ARG A 129 9.51 -16.59 16.56
CA ARG A 129 8.98 -15.74 17.64
C ARG A 129 7.84 -16.38 18.41
N GLY A 130 7.15 -17.35 17.85
CA GLY A 130 6.05 -18.07 18.49
C GLY A 130 4.95 -17.15 19.00
N LYS A 131 4.77 -17.04 20.32
CA LYS A 131 3.76 -16.16 20.94
C LYS A 131 4.11 -14.67 20.87
N ASN A 132 5.37 -14.35 20.60
CA ASN A 132 5.88 -12.97 20.52
C ASN A 132 5.95 -12.48 19.05
N LYS A 133 5.13 -13.01 18.18
CA LYS A 133 5.03 -12.55 16.78
C LYS A 133 4.77 -11.04 16.72
N HIS A 134 5.46 -10.36 15.79
CA HIS A 134 5.14 -8.95 15.50
C HIS A 134 3.88 -8.83 14.63
N GLY A 135 3.49 -9.90 13.95
CA GLY A 135 2.30 -9.93 13.09
C GLY A 135 2.56 -9.28 11.74
N SER A 136 3.72 -9.54 11.15
CA SER A 136 4.00 -9.13 9.77
C SER A 136 3.13 -9.91 8.77
N THR A 137 3.00 -9.36 7.56
CA THR A 137 2.26 -10.04 6.47
C THR A 137 2.98 -11.25 5.89
N GLY A 138 4.25 -11.47 6.23
CA GLY A 138 5.10 -12.49 5.62
C GLY A 138 5.64 -12.12 4.22
N MET A 139 5.44 -10.87 3.79
CA MET A 139 5.80 -10.41 2.43
C MET A 139 7.23 -9.89 2.30
N GLY A 140 8.06 -9.99 3.34
CA GLY A 140 9.49 -9.70 3.29
C GLY A 140 9.88 -8.22 3.14
N ILE A 141 8.97 -7.29 3.40
CA ILE A 141 9.22 -5.85 3.18
C ILE A 141 10.37 -5.34 4.03
N TRP A 142 10.35 -5.63 5.35
CA TRP A 142 11.42 -5.24 6.25
C TRP A 142 12.77 -5.82 5.81
N GLU A 143 12.80 -7.10 5.47
CA GLU A 143 14.01 -7.79 5.06
C GLU A 143 14.57 -7.22 3.74
N THR A 144 13.70 -6.89 2.79
CA THR A 144 14.09 -6.20 1.54
C THR A 144 14.77 -4.86 1.84
N ILE A 145 14.19 -4.04 2.73
CA ILE A 145 14.74 -2.74 3.10
C ILE A 145 16.09 -2.91 3.81
N VAL A 146 16.17 -3.79 4.80
CA VAL A 146 17.41 -4.03 5.56
C VAL A 146 18.51 -4.53 4.65
N ARG A 147 18.23 -5.51 3.79
CA ARG A 147 19.22 -6.06 2.83
C ARG A 147 19.78 -4.98 1.91
N ASN A 148 18.91 -4.12 1.36
CA ASN A 148 19.33 -3.05 0.47
C ASN A 148 20.08 -1.93 1.21
N ARG A 149 19.60 -1.48 2.39
CA ARG A 149 20.24 -0.40 3.17
C ARG A 149 21.58 -0.80 3.74
N MET A 150 21.74 -2.04 4.18
CA MET A 150 23.00 -2.55 4.73
C MET A 150 23.98 -3.01 3.65
N ASN A 151 23.62 -2.86 2.38
CA ASN A 151 24.41 -3.27 1.21
C ASN A 151 24.77 -4.77 1.21
N PHE A 152 23.90 -5.61 1.76
CA PHE A 152 23.99 -7.07 1.69
C PHE A 152 23.34 -7.58 0.41
N GLU A 153 24.09 -7.67 -0.68
CA GLU A 153 23.58 -8.08 -1.99
C GLU A 153 22.32 -7.30 -2.40
N PRO A 154 22.38 -5.95 -2.48
CA PRO A 154 21.21 -5.13 -2.81
C PRO A 154 20.68 -5.51 -4.20
N LEU A 155 19.34 -5.58 -4.31
CA LEU A 155 18.65 -5.81 -5.57
C LEU A 155 17.63 -4.69 -5.79
N ILE A 156 17.89 -3.89 -6.80
CA ILE A 156 17.02 -2.79 -7.24
C ILE A 156 16.57 -2.99 -8.68
N LEU A 157 15.58 -2.23 -9.12
CA LEU A 157 15.01 -2.37 -10.46
C LEU A 157 16.05 -2.20 -11.57
N GLU A 158 17.03 -1.30 -11.40
CA GLU A 158 18.13 -1.12 -12.35
C GLU A 158 18.92 -2.43 -12.61
N HIS A 159 19.20 -3.18 -11.55
CA HIS A 159 19.88 -4.47 -11.67
C HIS A 159 19.03 -5.47 -12.47
N ILE A 160 17.71 -5.48 -12.24
CA ILE A 160 16.80 -6.36 -12.98
C ILE A 160 16.78 -5.99 -14.47
N ILE A 161 16.64 -4.70 -14.81
CA ILE A 161 16.52 -4.26 -16.20
C ILE A 161 17.81 -4.49 -16.98
N ASN A 162 18.97 -4.24 -16.37
CA ASN A 162 20.27 -4.22 -17.05
C ASN A 162 21.04 -5.55 -17.00
N SER A 163 20.63 -6.52 -16.15
CA SER A 163 21.31 -7.80 -16.02
C SER A 163 20.65 -8.90 -16.85
N ASN A 164 21.48 -9.86 -17.28
CA ASN A 164 21.00 -11.11 -17.85
C ASN A 164 20.58 -12.12 -16.75
N SER A 165 19.95 -13.21 -17.16
CA SER A 165 19.44 -14.22 -16.23
C SER A 165 20.53 -14.96 -15.45
N VAL A 166 21.73 -15.09 -16.02
CA VAL A 166 22.87 -15.77 -15.36
C VAL A 166 23.38 -14.94 -14.20
N ASP A 167 23.59 -13.62 -14.43
CA ASP A 167 24.05 -12.70 -13.39
C ASP A 167 23.02 -12.56 -12.27
N LEU A 168 21.72 -12.49 -12.64
CA LEU A 168 20.63 -12.44 -11.66
C LEU A 168 20.56 -13.74 -10.84
N LYS A 169 20.72 -14.90 -11.46
CA LYS A 169 20.76 -16.18 -10.78
C LYS A 169 21.91 -16.24 -9.76
N GLN A 170 23.11 -15.81 -10.15
CA GLN A 170 24.25 -15.75 -9.24
C GLN A 170 23.98 -14.78 -8.07
N LYS A 171 23.37 -13.63 -8.35
CA LYS A 171 22.99 -12.67 -7.30
C LYS A 171 21.98 -13.26 -6.31
N LEU A 172 21.04 -14.06 -6.78
CA LEU A 172 20.06 -14.74 -5.92
C LEU A 172 20.74 -15.81 -5.03
N TYR A 173 21.69 -16.57 -5.55
CA TYR A 173 22.50 -17.46 -4.71
C TYR A 173 23.28 -16.69 -3.64
N ASN A 174 23.87 -15.55 -4.00
CA ASN A 174 24.57 -14.71 -3.03
C ASN A 174 23.63 -14.15 -1.95
N ILE A 175 22.41 -13.75 -2.30
CA ILE A 175 21.39 -13.32 -1.33
C ILE A 175 21.03 -14.47 -0.38
N ARG A 176 20.81 -15.69 -0.91
CA ARG A 176 20.59 -16.86 -0.07
C ARG A 176 21.75 -17.09 0.90
N ASP A 177 22.98 -17.18 0.37
CA ASP A 177 24.14 -17.64 1.12
C ASP A 177 24.72 -16.56 2.05
N ASN A 178 24.71 -15.29 1.63
CA ASN A 178 25.32 -14.19 2.36
C ASN A 178 24.33 -13.35 3.19
N TYR A 179 23.02 -13.47 2.95
CA TYR A 179 22.01 -12.75 3.72
C TYR A 179 21.10 -13.69 4.50
N LEU A 180 20.31 -14.53 3.81
CA LEU A 180 19.35 -15.41 4.49
C LEU A 180 20.06 -16.37 5.46
N LEU A 181 21.00 -17.20 4.96
CA LEU A 181 21.68 -18.24 5.77
C LEU A 181 22.59 -17.68 6.87
N LYS A 182 22.93 -16.40 6.83
CA LYS A 182 23.65 -15.74 7.94
C LYS A 182 22.73 -15.19 9.04
N LYS A 183 21.43 -15.08 8.76
CA LYS A 183 20.44 -14.56 9.71
C LYS A 183 19.64 -15.64 10.42
N ILE A 184 19.65 -16.86 9.88
CA ILE A 184 18.96 -18.01 10.47
C ILE A 184 19.96 -19.07 10.89
N ASP A 185 19.62 -19.82 11.91
CA ASP A 185 20.32 -21.07 12.23
C ASP A 185 19.60 -22.20 11.51
N ILE A 186 20.26 -22.74 10.47
CA ILE A 186 19.72 -23.77 9.57
C ILE A 186 19.33 -25.07 10.32
N ASP A 187 19.96 -25.33 11.46
CA ASP A 187 19.68 -26.53 12.26
C ASP A 187 18.39 -26.39 13.09
N THR A 188 17.88 -25.16 13.24
CA THR A 188 16.67 -24.86 14.03
C THR A 188 15.39 -24.77 13.21
N ILE A 189 15.48 -24.77 11.89
CA ILE A 189 14.31 -24.71 11.00
C ILE A 189 13.85 -26.08 10.55
N SER A 190 12.61 -26.19 10.07
CA SER A 190 12.05 -27.44 9.56
C SER A 190 12.78 -27.93 8.30
N ASP A 191 12.71 -29.25 8.03
CA ASP A 191 13.26 -29.82 6.81
C ASP A 191 12.53 -29.29 5.55
N GLU A 192 11.26 -28.93 5.65
CA GLU A 192 10.50 -28.28 4.60
C GLU A 192 11.13 -26.92 4.23
N TRP A 193 11.48 -26.08 5.21
CA TRP A 193 12.18 -24.84 4.96
C TRP A 193 13.56 -25.05 4.33
N LYS A 194 14.32 -26.08 4.76
CA LYS A 194 15.61 -26.41 4.14
C LYS A 194 15.44 -26.77 2.66
N GLU A 195 14.46 -27.60 2.33
CA GLU A 195 14.16 -28.00 0.96
C GLU A 195 13.81 -26.78 0.09
N ILE A 196 12.94 -25.90 0.57
CA ILE A 196 12.56 -24.67 -0.14
C ILE A 196 13.77 -23.75 -0.36
N ILE A 197 14.58 -23.49 0.66
CA ILE A 197 15.72 -22.57 0.61
C ILE A 197 16.77 -23.04 -0.41
N TYR A 198 16.99 -24.34 -0.52
CA TYR A 198 17.98 -24.90 -1.45
C TYR A 198 17.40 -25.28 -2.82
N SER A 199 16.11 -25.04 -3.06
CA SER A 199 15.46 -25.36 -4.32
C SER A 199 15.93 -24.44 -5.45
N ASP A 200 16.52 -25.01 -6.49
CA ASP A 200 16.81 -24.29 -7.74
C ASP A 200 15.53 -23.88 -8.48
N GLU A 201 14.44 -24.61 -8.29
CA GLU A 201 13.15 -24.30 -8.88
C GLU A 201 12.60 -22.97 -8.34
N LEU A 202 12.76 -22.69 -7.05
CA LEU A 202 12.40 -21.40 -6.45
C LEU A 202 13.07 -20.23 -7.18
N ILE A 203 14.38 -20.35 -7.41
CA ILE A 203 15.16 -19.32 -8.12
C ILE A 203 14.72 -19.21 -9.58
N ASN A 204 14.55 -20.33 -10.27
CA ASN A 204 14.15 -20.34 -11.67
C ASN A 204 12.75 -19.73 -11.86
N ASN A 205 11.80 -20.03 -10.99
CA ASN A 205 10.45 -19.44 -11.01
C ASN A 205 10.51 -17.93 -10.77
N PHE A 206 11.34 -17.49 -9.82
CA PHE A 206 11.52 -16.05 -9.58
C PHE A 206 12.14 -15.32 -10.79
N LEU A 207 13.06 -15.94 -11.51
CA LEU A 207 13.61 -15.39 -12.75
C LEU A 207 12.54 -15.26 -13.84
N LEU A 208 11.57 -16.18 -13.93
CA LEU A 208 10.42 -16.05 -14.83
C LEU A 208 9.51 -14.86 -14.43
N ASP A 209 9.29 -14.65 -13.12
CA ASP A 209 8.54 -13.50 -12.65
C ASP A 209 9.27 -12.17 -12.92
N ILE A 210 10.59 -12.16 -12.82
CA ILE A 210 11.44 -11.02 -13.24
C ILE A 210 11.27 -10.73 -14.74
N ASP A 211 11.36 -11.76 -15.57
CA ASP A 211 11.19 -11.59 -17.03
C ASP A 211 9.76 -11.11 -17.35
N PHE A 212 8.76 -11.60 -16.63
CA PHE A 212 7.40 -11.11 -16.73
C PHE A 212 7.30 -9.63 -16.38
N LEU A 213 7.87 -9.22 -15.24
CA LEU A 213 7.91 -7.82 -14.81
C LEU A 213 8.57 -6.93 -15.87
N LYS A 214 9.75 -7.32 -16.39
CA LYS A 214 10.48 -6.55 -17.43
C LYS A 214 9.63 -6.29 -18.68
N ASN A 215 8.78 -7.23 -19.05
CA ASN A 215 7.95 -7.14 -20.24
C ASN A 215 6.63 -6.36 -20.04
N HIS A 216 6.28 -6.03 -18.78
CA HIS A 216 4.98 -5.42 -18.46
C HIS A 216 5.10 -4.13 -17.64
N ILE A 217 6.33 -3.64 -17.39
CA ILE A 217 6.58 -2.37 -16.71
C ILE A 217 7.37 -1.43 -17.62
N GLU A 218 6.93 -0.18 -17.71
CA GLU A 218 7.58 0.82 -18.54
C GLU A 218 8.24 1.91 -17.69
N SER A 219 9.25 2.57 -18.25
CA SER A 219 9.90 3.70 -17.59
C SER A 219 9.07 4.98 -17.77
N SER A 220 8.79 5.66 -16.66
CA SER A 220 8.19 6.99 -16.64
C SER A 220 9.11 8.02 -15.97
N VAL A 221 10.39 7.90 -16.19
CA VAL A 221 11.38 8.86 -15.63
C VAL A 221 11.30 10.22 -16.32
N VAL A 222 10.63 10.32 -17.48
CA VAL A 222 10.65 11.50 -18.35
C VAL A 222 9.26 12.07 -18.65
N VAL A 223 9.12 13.32 -18.35
CA VAL A 223 8.69 14.56 -18.98
C VAL A 223 7.32 14.64 -19.70
N CYS A 224 6.71 13.59 -20.18
CA CYS A 224 5.37 13.70 -20.78
C CYS A 224 4.36 12.96 -19.90
N PHE A 225 3.67 13.71 -19.06
CA PHE A 225 2.64 13.19 -18.19
C PHE A 225 1.27 13.54 -18.79
N PRO A 226 0.71 12.68 -19.67
CA PRO A 226 -0.49 12.99 -20.44
C PRO A 226 -1.77 12.70 -19.67
N TYR A 227 -1.81 13.02 -18.37
CA TYR A 227 -2.94 12.80 -17.50
C TYR A 227 -3.55 14.11 -17.05
N ASP A 228 -4.88 14.16 -16.97
CA ASP A 228 -5.64 15.29 -16.47
C ASP A 228 -5.72 15.27 -14.94
N ALA A 229 -5.60 14.07 -14.36
CA ALA A 229 -5.69 13.86 -12.92
C ALA A 229 -4.72 12.77 -12.42
N VAL A 230 -4.33 12.91 -11.14
CA VAL A 230 -3.51 11.96 -10.40
C VAL A 230 -4.15 11.64 -9.07
N VAL A 231 -4.20 10.36 -8.70
CA VAL A 231 -4.51 9.94 -7.34
C VAL A 231 -3.23 9.38 -6.70
N LEU A 232 -2.76 10.02 -5.63
CA LEU A 232 -1.63 9.58 -4.82
C LEU A 232 -2.16 8.63 -3.74
N GLU A 233 -1.85 7.33 -3.85
CA GLU A 233 -2.40 6.29 -2.99
C GLU A 233 -1.36 5.81 -1.99
N ASN A 234 -1.54 6.14 -0.69
CA ASN A 234 -0.68 5.62 0.37
C ASN A 234 -1.07 4.20 0.80
N GLY A 235 -0.07 3.41 1.15
CA GLY A 235 -0.24 2.16 1.90
C GLY A 235 -0.32 2.44 3.41
N GLN A 236 -0.90 1.52 4.17
CA GLN A 236 -1.07 1.56 5.63
C GLN A 236 -1.84 2.79 6.13
N GLY A 237 -1.59 3.21 7.37
CA GLY A 237 -2.24 4.36 7.98
C GLY A 237 -1.32 5.11 8.95
N LEU A 238 -1.71 6.32 9.36
CA LEU A 238 -0.89 7.25 10.15
C LEU A 238 -0.32 6.62 11.42
N LEU A 239 -1.10 5.78 12.10
CA LEU A 239 -0.69 5.12 13.36
C LEU A 239 0.28 3.96 13.16
N LEU A 240 0.68 3.67 11.92
CA LEU A 240 1.72 2.71 11.56
C LEU A 240 2.95 3.37 10.94
N ASP A 241 3.06 4.70 10.96
CA ASP A 241 4.21 5.42 10.41
C ASP A 241 5.52 4.99 11.09
N GLN A 242 6.60 4.94 10.32
CA GLN A 242 7.92 4.49 10.78
C GLN A 242 8.46 5.25 12.00
N ASN A 243 7.91 6.43 12.32
CA ASN A 243 8.32 7.26 13.43
C ASN A 243 7.48 7.06 14.70
N ILE A 244 6.44 6.21 14.66
CA ILE A 244 5.53 5.99 15.81
C ILE A 244 6.11 4.98 16.82
N ASP A 245 6.61 3.86 16.32
CA ASP A 245 7.12 2.76 17.14
C ASP A 245 8.23 2.01 16.40
N GLU A 246 9.29 1.61 17.10
CA GLU A 246 10.42 0.93 16.47
C GLU A 246 10.13 -0.52 16.08
N ILE A 247 9.15 -1.16 16.72
CA ILE A 247 8.89 -2.60 16.59
C ILE A 247 7.65 -2.88 15.73
N TYR A 248 6.57 -2.13 15.96
CA TYR A 248 5.24 -2.42 15.42
C TYR A 248 4.78 -1.46 14.32
N SER A 249 5.65 -0.53 13.91
CA SER A 249 5.41 0.36 12.78
C SER A 249 5.84 -0.27 11.45
N THR A 250 5.35 0.30 10.36
CA THR A 250 5.82 -0.06 9.02
C THR A 250 7.07 0.77 8.69
N PRO A 251 8.03 0.24 7.93
CA PRO A 251 9.25 0.96 7.60
C PRO A 251 9.05 1.95 6.44
N SER A 252 8.01 2.77 6.53
CA SER A 252 7.68 3.78 5.51
C SER A 252 6.96 4.98 6.12
N ASN A 253 7.03 6.12 5.42
CA ASN A 253 6.18 7.27 5.72
C ASN A 253 4.76 6.94 5.24
N THR A 254 3.79 6.96 6.16
CA THR A 254 2.39 6.65 5.86
C THR A 254 1.51 7.88 5.83
N GLY A 255 2.05 9.05 6.17
CA GLY A 255 1.39 10.35 6.16
C GLY A 255 1.64 11.16 4.89
N ILE A 256 1.53 12.47 5.03
CA ILE A 256 1.52 13.43 3.92
C ILE A 256 2.89 13.68 3.27
N LYS A 257 3.98 13.34 3.93
CA LYS A 257 5.35 13.71 3.52
C LYS A 257 5.70 13.30 2.08
N ASP A 258 5.47 12.02 1.74
CA ASP A 258 5.76 11.52 0.40
C ASP A 258 4.76 12.07 -0.64
N ILE A 259 3.53 12.38 -0.23
CA ILE A 259 2.51 13.07 -1.05
C ILE A 259 3.01 14.44 -1.47
N VAL A 260 3.47 15.25 -0.52
CA VAL A 260 4.00 16.60 -0.79
C VAL A 260 5.19 16.56 -1.75
N ALA A 261 6.09 15.60 -1.57
CA ALA A 261 7.23 15.43 -2.48
C ALA A 261 6.78 15.18 -3.93
N HIS A 262 5.73 14.39 -4.15
CA HIS A 262 5.15 14.18 -5.49
C HIS A 262 4.48 15.45 -6.04
N ILE A 263 3.69 16.16 -5.23
CA ILE A 263 3.03 17.39 -5.61
C ILE A 263 4.07 18.43 -6.04
N MET A 264 5.11 18.64 -5.24
CA MET A 264 6.20 19.57 -5.56
C MET A 264 6.92 19.17 -6.85
N ARG A 265 7.15 17.87 -7.06
CA ARG A 265 7.76 17.36 -8.29
C ARG A 265 6.91 17.72 -9.52
N PHE A 266 5.60 17.51 -9.49
CA PHE A 266 4.70 17.86 -10.59
C PHE A 266 4.67 19.38 -10.82
N SER A 267 4.52 20.16 -9.77
CA SER A 267 4.50 21.63 -9.87
C SER A 267 5.77 22.16 -10.53
N LEU A 268 6.94 21.64 -10.12
CA LEU A 268 8.23 22.07 -10.68
C LEU A 268 8.47 21.60 -12.12
N LEU A 269 8.15 20.33 -12.43
CA LEU A 269 8.42 19.76 -13.75
C LEU A 269 7.49 20.28 -14.84
N MET A 270 6.25 20.60 -14.47
CA MET A 270 5.22 21.04 -15.41
C MET A 270 5.00 22.55 -15.39
N ASP A 271 5.64 23.26 -14.46
CA ASP A 271 5.44 24.71 -14.23
C ASP A 271 3.95 25.05 -14.06
N ILE A 272 3.25 24.30 -13.21
CA ILE A 272 1.81 24.45 -12.96
C ILE A 272 1.52 24.54 -11.46
N GLN A 273 0.35 25.08 -11.15
CA GLN A 273 -0.24 25.05 -9.82
C GLN A 273 -1.45 24.08 -9.84
N PRO A 274 -1.32 22.84 -9.35
CA PRO A 274 -2.40 21.86 -9.40
C PRO A 274 -3.54 22.19 -8.42
N ASP A 275 -4.76 21.75 -8.74
CA ASP A 275 -5.86 21.70 -7.74
C ASP A 275 -5.65 20.47 -6.85
N ILE A 276 -5.41 20.70 -5.55
CA ILE A 276 -4.98 19.66 -4.62
C ILE A 276 -6.06 19.38 -3.58
N GLU A 277 -6.39 18.10 -3.39
CA GLU A 277 -7.21 17.63 -2.29
C GLU A 277 -6.54 16.44 -1.58
N ILE A 278 -6.35 16.57 -0.27
CA ILE A 278 -5.82 15.52 0.60
C ILE A 278 -6.98 14.90 1.35
N CYS A 279 -7.33 13.67 1.01
CA CYS A 279 -8.43 12.92 1.61
C CYS A 279 -7.90 11.88 2.60
N TYR A 280 -8.18 12.10 3.89
CA TYR A 280 -7.94 11.11 4.92
C TYR A 280 -9.11 10.13 4.99
N VAL A 281 -8.80 8.86 5.23
CA VAL A 281 -9.81 7.78 5.23
C VAL A 281 -9.86 7.14 6.60
N THR A 282 -11.06 6.97 7.14
CA THR A 282 -11.33 6.28 8.40
C THR A 282 -12.53 5.36 8.26
N ARG A 283 -12.58 4.28 9.06
CA ARG A 283 -13.86 3.65 9.39
C ARG A 283 -14.52 4.44 10.50
N THR A 284 -15.74 4.09 10.82
CA THR A 284 -16.47 4.60 12.00
C THR A 284 -15.98 3.99 13.31
N TYR A 285 -15.02 3.07 13.25
CA TYR A 285 -14.36 2.37 14.36
C TYR A 285 -12.92 2.05 13.97
N LEU A 286 -12.10 1.67 14.95
CA LEU A 286 -10.71 1.28 14.70
C LEU A 286 -10.57 -0.21 14.39
N THR A 287 -9.63 -0.52 13.50
CA THR A 287 -9.17 -1.88 13.24
C THR A 287 -7.65 -1.94 13.26
N ARG A 288 -7.05 -3.03 13.75
CA ARG A 288 -5.62 -3.27 13.71
C ARG A 288 -5.30 -4.73 13.42
N HIS A 289 -4.39 -4.96 12.48
CA HIS A 289 -3.75 -6.26 12.28
C HIS A 289 -2.48 -6.40 13.10
N GLY A 290 -2.14 -7.66 13.42
CA GLY A 290 -0.90 -8.01 14.09
C GLY A 290 -0.83 -7.56 15.54
N ALA A 291 0.37 -7.69 16.11
CA ALA A 291 0.66 -7.28 17.49
C ALA A 291 0.85 -5.75 17.59
N GLY A 292 1.13 -5.30 18.79
CA GLY A 292 1.40 -3.91 19.09
C GLY A 292 0.29 -3.23 19.87
N PRO A 293 0.57 -2.03 20.39
CA PRO A 293 -0.36 -1.28 21.24
C PRO A 293 -1.66 -0.95 20.50
N PHE A 294 -2.79 -1.18 21.17
CA PHE A 294 -4.11 -0.82 20.70
C PHE A 294 -4.96 -0.37 21.89
N PRO A 295 -4.75 0.86 22.37
CA PRO A 295 -5.35 1.36 23.62
C PRO A 295 -6.88 1.28 23.65
N GLU A 296 -7.54 1.54 22.53
CA GLU A 296 -9.00 1.55 22.37
C GLU A 296 -9.57 0.16 22.04
N GLU A 297 -8.76 -0.90 22.13
CA GLU A 297 -9.21 -2.26 21.79
C GLU A 297 -10.43 -2.68 22.60
N CYS A 298 -11.46 -3.13 21.89
CA CYS A 298 -12.69 -3.61 22.44
C CYS A 298 -13.14 -4.89 21.70
N GLN A 299 -12.80 -6.05 22.25
CA GLN A 299 -13.09 -7.35 21.62
C GLN A 299 -14.60 -7.65 21.48
N GLU A 300 -15.43 -7.08 22.36
CA GLU A 300 -16.89 -7.23 22.31
C GLU A 300 -17.54 -6.34 21.24
N PHE A 301 -16.82 -5.35 20.71
CA PHE A 301 -17.35 -4.37 19.75
C PHE A 301 -17.91 -5.07 18.50
N ALA A 302 -17.08 -5.88 17.83
CA ALA A 302 -17.48 -6.55 16.61
C ALA A 302 -18.69 -7.50 16.82
N LYS A 303 -18.75 -8.18 17.96
CA LYS A 303 -19.89 -9.02 18.33
C LYS A 303 -21.15 -8.20 18.58
N LYS A 304 -21.02 -7.10 19.31
CA LYS A 304 -22.16 -6.22 19.66
C LYS A 304 -22.84 -5.66 18.42
N TYR A 305 -22.05 -5.26 17.42
CA TYR A 305 -22.57 -4.64 16.19
C TYR A 305 -22.65 -5.62 15.00
N ASN A 306 -22.40 -6.92 15.25
CA ASN A 306 -22.44 -7.97 14.24
C ASN A 306 -21.56 -7.67 13.02
N ILE A 307 -20.36 -7.14 13.27
CA ILE A 307 -19.39 -6.79 12.24
C ILE A 307 -18.66 -8.04 11.76
N PHE A 308 -18.66 -8.25 10.45
CA PHE A 308 -17.95 -9.34 9.81
C PHE A 308 -17.13 -8.81 8.62
N ASP A 309 -15.81 -8.78 8.79
CA ASP A 309 -14.90 -8.37 7.73
C ASP A 309 -14.58 -9.55 6.79
N LYS A 310 -15.12 -9.49 5.56
CA LYS A 310 -14.93 -10.54 4.54
C LYS A 310 -13.52 -10.55 3.94
N THR A 311 -12.78 -9.45 4.08
CA THR A 311 -11.46 -9.26 3.47
C THR A 311 -10.36 -9.69 4.43
N ASN A 312 -10.47 -9.28 5.68
CA ASN A 312 -9.44 -9.44 6.70
C ASN A 312 -9.65 -10.76 7.48
N VAL A 313 -9.52 -11.87 6.75
CA VAL A 313 -9.58 -13.21 7.33
C VAL A 313 -8.30 -13.55 8.09
N TYR A 314 -8.34 -14.60 8.91
CA TYR A 314 -7.19 -15.09 9.67
C TYR A 314 -5.96 -15.26 8.77
N ASN A 315 -4.85 -14.69 9.18
CA ASN A 315 -3.53 -14.87 8.59
C ASN A 315 -2.60 -15.55 9.59
N PRO A 316 -1.85 -16.62 9.24
CA PRO A 316 -1.01 -17.37 10.17
C PRO A 316 0.11 -16.53 10.82
N TYR A 317 0.50 -15.43 10.18
CA TYR A 317 1.53 -14.51 10.68
C TYR A 317 0.93 -13.35 11.48
N GLN A 318 -0.18 -12.76 11.00
CA GLN A 318 -0.82 -11.60 11.62
C GLN A 318 -1.91 -11.94 12.64
N GLY A 319 -2.48 -13.15 12.58
CA GLY A 319 -3.64 -13.52 13.38
C GLY A 319 -4.96 -12.97 12.84
N ASN A 320 -5.92 -12.77 13.74
CA ASN A 320 -7.19 -12.13 13.43
C ASN A 320 -7.09 -10.62 13.49
N ILE A 321 -7.99 -9.94 12.75
CA ILE A 321 -8.17 -8.50 12.89
C ILE A 321 -8.71 -8.19 14.30
N ARG A 322 -8.23 -7.10 14.88
CA ARG A 322 -8.61 -6.56 16.19
C ARG A 322 -9.48 -5.32 15.96
N TYR A 323 -10.44 -5.08 16.86
CA TYR A 323 -11.39 -3.98 16.77
C TYR A 323 -11.27 -3.06 17.97
N GLY A 324 -11.55 -1.77 17.78
CA GLY A 324 -11.50 -0.77 18.82
C GLY A 324 -12.45 0.40 18.58
N LEU A 325 -12.68 1.20 19.61
CA LEU A 325 -13.50 2.38 19.53
C LEU A 325 -12.74 3.54 18.89
N LEU A 326 -13.40 4.29 18.02
CA LEU A 326 -12.84 5.51 17.44
C LEU A 326 -13.11 6.69 18.37
N ASN A 327 -12.05 7.42 18.72
CA ASN A 327 -12.15 8.72 19.38
C ASN A 327 -12.10 9.81 18.29
N ASN A 328 -13.22 10.49 18.05
CA ASN A 328 -13.35 11.51 17.00
C ASN A 328 -12.35 12.65 17.20
N LYS A 329 -12.14 13.12 18.43
CA LYS A 329 -11.20 14.20 18.72
C LYS A 329 -9.76 13.79 18.37
N GLU A 330 -9.32 12.63 18.80
CA GLU A 330 -7.97 12.13 18.50
C GLU A 330 -7.76 11.88 17.00
N LEU A 331 -8.80 11.42 16.29
CA LEU A 331 -8.76 11.30 14.82
C LEU A 331 -8.51 12.67 14.20
N ILE A 332 -9.30 13.67 14.57
CA ILE A 332 -9.19 15.03 14.01
C ILE A 332 -7.84 15.65 14.33
N ASP A 333 -7.41 15.57 15.59
CA ASP A 333 -6.11 16.13 16.02
C ASP A 333 -4.96 15.50 15.21
N ARG A 334 -4.97 14.19 15.01
CA ARG A 334 -3.97 13.47 14.22
C ARG A 334 -3.98 13.86 12.74
N VAL A 335 -5.17 13.93 12.13
CA VAL A 335 -5.33 14.33 10.73
C VAL A 335 -4.84 15.76 10.50
N VAL A 336 -5.23 16.68 11.36
CA VAL A 336 -4.79 18.09 11.28
C VAL A 336 -3.28 18.21 11.53
N GLN A 337 -2.73 17.45 12.45
CA GLN A 337 -1.28 17.43 12.71
C GLN A 337 -0.51 16.93 11.49
N ASP A 338 -0.93 15.83 10.87
CA ASP A 338 -0.27 15.31 9.66
C ASP A 338 -0.40 16.30 8.50
N PHE A 339 -1.60 16.83 8.24
CA PHE A 339 -1.84 17.80 7.18
C PHE A 339 -0.96 19.06 7.32
N ASN A 340 -0.75 19.55 8.54
CA ASN A 340 0.07 20.73 8.81
C ASN A 340 1.57 20.42 9.01
N SER A 341 1.97 19.15 8.95
CA SER A 341 3.38 18.76 9.16
C SER A 341 4.28 19.18 8.00
N GLU A 342 3.70 19.42 6.81
CA GLU A 342 4.40 19.85 5.62
C GLU A 342 3.80 21.17 5.08
N ASN A 343 4.63 22.03 4.48
CA ASN A 343 4.18 23.29 3.94
C ASN A 343 3.70 23.13 2.50
N PHE A 344 2.43 23.44 2.24
CA PHE A 344 1.87 23.55 0.91
C PHE A 344 1.99 24.98 0.38
N TYR A 345 2.83 25.19 -0.62
CA TYR A 345 2.84 26.43 -1.37
C TYR A 345 1.73 26.39 -2.42
N GLY A 346 0.62 27.08 -2.15
CA GLY A 346 -0.48 27.16 -3.11
C GLY A 346 -1.85 26.72 -2.57
N GLY A 347 -1.88 26.21 -1.36
CA GLY A 347 -3.11 25.73 -0.72
C GLY A 347 -3.51 24.33 -1.16
N ALA A 348 -4.12 23.59 -0.25
CA ALA A 348 -4.72 22.29 -0.50
C ALA A 348 -6.02 22.19 0.29
N LYS A 349 -6.99 21.47 -0.28
CA LYS A 349 -8.23 21.11 0.43
C LYS A 349 -7.95 19.92 1.33
N ILE A 350 -8.41 19.97 2.57
CA ILE A 350 -8.42 18.83 3.49
C ILE A 350 -9.80 18.18 3.47
N SER A 351 -9.84 16.86 3.30
CA SER A 351 -11.10 16.11 3.23
C SER A 351 -11.03 14.85 4.09
N LEU A 352 -12.20 14.35 4.48
CA LEU A 352 -12.34 13.10 5.23
C LEU A 352 -13.30 12.17 4.50
N ALA A 353 -12.91 10.91 4.35
CA ALA A 353 -13.80 9.84 3.91
C ALA A 353 -14.07 8.89 5.08
N VAL A 354 -15.34 8.75 5.44
CA VAL A 354 -15.82 7.87 6.51
C VAL A 354 -16.49 6.65 5.88
N THR A 355 -15.93 5.48 6.11
CA THR A 355 -16.43 4.21 5.58
C THR A 355 -17.14 3.39 6.67
N HIS A 356 -17.87 2.34 6.27
CA HIS A 356 -18.56 1.39 7.17
C HIS A 356 -19.67 2.03 8.03
N THR A 357 -20.29 3.11 7.54
CA THR A 357 -21.38 3.79 8.27
C THR A 357 -22.65 2.92 8.40
N ASN A 358 -22.76 1.86 7.61
CA ASN A 358 -23.83 0.84 7.72
C ASN A 358 -23.66 -0.13 8.89
N GLU A 359 -22.46 -0.23 9.45
CA GLU A 359 -22.15 -1.17 10.55
C GLU A 359 -22.27 -0.47 11.91
N TYR A 360 -21.73 0.74 12.01
CA TYR A 360 -21.76 1.59 13.19
C TYR A 360 -21.52 3.03 12.76
N ASP A 361 -22.18 4.01 13.39
CA ASP A 361 -21.98 5.42 13.03
C ASP A 361 -22.26 6.35 14.21
N GLU A 362 -21.21 6.94 14.75
CA GLU A 362 -21.26 8.04 15.72
C GLU A 362 -20.50 9.29 15.24
N ILE A 363 -19.83 9.20 14.07
CA ILE A 363 -18.97 10.28 13.58
C ILE A 363 -19.69 11.21 12.60
N THR A 364 -20.57 10.70 11.73
CA THR A 364 -21.13 11.51 10.63
C THR A 364 -22.01 12.66 11.09
N ASN A 365 -22.50 12.64 12.33
CA ASN A 365 -23.27 13.71 12.95
C ASN A 365 -22.44 14.62 13.88
N ASP A 366 -21.12 14.41 13.96
CA ASP A 366 -20.26 15.18 14.85
C ASP A 366 -19.87 16.53 14.21
N SER A 367 -20.04 17.60 14.95
CA SER A 367 -19.67 18.95 14.52
C SER A 367 -18.19 19.13 14.24
N CYS A 368 -17.34 18.22 14.71
CA CYS A 368 -15.91 18.22 14.42
C CYS A 368 -15.59 18.07 12.93
N LEU A 369 -16.54 17.57 12.12
CA LEU A 369 -16.38 17.43 10.67
C LEU A 369 -16.37 18.78 9.92
N ASN A 370 -16.81 19.86 10.54
CA ASN A 370 -16.86 21.20 9.91
C ASN A 370 -15.47 21.78 9.56
N ILE A 371 -14.39 21.18 10.00
CA ILE A 371 -13.02 21.60 9.62
C ILE A 371 -12.63 21.15 8.22
N PHE A 372 -13.30 20.15 7.68
CA PHE A 372 -12.98 19.59 6.36
C PHE A 372 -13.68 20.37 5.25
N ASN A 373 -12.97 20.54 4.12
CA ASN A 373 -13.56 21.13 2.91
C ASN A 373 -14.58 20.21 2.25
N ASN A 374 -14.35 18.89 2.31
CA ASN A 374 -15.28 17.87 1.84
C ASN A 374 -15.33 16.72 2.84
N VAL A 375 -16.51 16.15 3.03
CA VAL A 375 -16.72 14.92 3.78
C VAL A 375 -17.43 13.91 2.89
N TYR A 376 -16.83 12.76 2.71
CA TYR A 376 -17.41 11.65 1.97
C TYR A 376 -17.81 10.55 2.93
N VAL A 377 -18.93 9.88 2.65
CA VAL A 377 -19.43 8.78 3.46
C VAL A 377 -19.75 7.57 2.60
N SER A 378 -19.46 6.37 3.13
CA SER A 378 -19.83 5.12 2.51
C SER A 378 -20.56 4.21 3.47
N ASN A 379 -21.72 3.71 3.03
CA ASN A 379 -22.51 2.71 3.70
C ASN A 379 -22.54 1.36 2.95
N ASN A 380 -21.62 1.17 2.02
CA ASN A 380 -21.46 -0.06 1.25
C ASN A 380 -20.00 -0.19 0.75
N GLU A 381 -19.68 -1.29 0.09
CA GLU A 381 -18.31 -1.62 -0.32
C GLU A 381 -17.92 -1.07 -1.71
N TYR A 382 -18.77 -0.29 -2.39
CA TYR A 382 -18.53 0.11 -3.80
C TYR A 382 -18.83 1.57 -4.12
N ASP A 383 -19.37 2.37 -3.19
CA ASP A 383 -19.78 3.75 -3.47
C ASP A 383 -19.48 4.71 -2.30
N LEU A 384 -19.21 5.96 -2.65
CA LEU A 384 -19.11 7.09 -1.71
C LEU A 384 -20.09 8.19 -2.11
N LYS A 385 -20.60 8.89 -1.11
CA LYS A 385 -21.43 10.07 -1.29
C LYS A 385 -20.81 11.26 -0.60
N SER A 386 -20.86 12.44 -1.22
CA SER A 386 -20.51 13.68 -0.53
C SER A 386 -21.58 13.98 0.53
N LEU A 387 -21.13 14.28 1.75
CA LEU A 387 -21.98 14.74 2.84
C LEU A 387 -21.94 16.26 2.92
N ILE A 388 -20.78 16.87 2.66
CA ILE A 388 -20.52 18.31 2.60
C ILE A 388 -19.74 18.61 1.33
#